data_69f42903735ac72d4d191c4e9cf6000a
#
_entry.id   69f42903735ac72d4d191c4e9cf6000a
#
_cell.length_a   1.000
_cell.length_b   1.000
_cell.length_c   1.000
_cell.angle_alpha   90.00
_cell.angle_beta   90.00
_cell.angle_gamma   90.00
#
_symmetry.space_group_name_H-M   'P 1'
#
loop_
_entity.id
_entity.type
_entity.pdbx_description
1 polymer ?
#
loop_
_entity_poly.entity_id
_entity_poly.type
_entity_poly.pdbx_seq_one_letter_code
_entity_poly.pdbx_strand_id
1 'polypeptide(L)'
;MLANYCSVESLVANAVLSLDKKYVSPEVYEKFKQNLSVEMLIDGNLSYETEKILKAFDENKIKNIPLKGYFMKKEYPRSDFRSVSDVDILFDRKQADSVKKVFSELGYTFLNEDDNQYHFEKKPMMNIEMHATLVHENEESYPLLVNQLDRSTKRDGYSYSYEMNHEDFYIYMLVHNSNHFRIGGMGARMVLDSYVFLKNHQSELDYDYLNAVSYTHLRAHET
;
A
#
# COMPACT_ATOMS: atom_id res chain seq x y z
N MET A 1 1.52 -3.57 22.58
CA MET A 1 0.27 -2.79 22.51
C MET A 1 0.43 -1.53 21.66
N LEU A 2 1.30 -0.56 22.00
CA LEU A 2 1.45 0.67 21.23
C LEU A 2 1.99 0.43 19.82
N ALA A 3 3.00 -0.44 19.63
CA ALA A 3 3.55 -0.77 18.32
C ALA A 3 2.49 -1.32 17.35
N ASN A 4 1.61 -2.20 17.83
CA ASN A 4 0.49 -2.72 17.03
C ASN A 4 -0.48 -1.60 16.62
N TYR A 5 -0.84 -0.74 17.55
CA TYR A 5 -1.69 0.41 17.25
C TYR A 5 -1.09 1.31 16.16
N CYS A 6 0.23 1.46 16.15
CA CYS A 6 0.96 2.26 15.17
C CYS A 6 1.38 1.48 13.91
N SER A 7 1.12 0.17 13.84
CA SER A 7 1.51 -0.74 12.74
C SER A 7 3.02 -0.68 12.42
N VAL A 8 3.84 -0.73 13.48
CA VAL A 8 5.32 -0.71 13.41
C VAL A 8 5.97 -1.85 14.21
N GLU A 9 5.25 -2.94 14.39
CA GLU A 9 5.63 -4.09 15.23
C GLU A 9 6.99 -4.68 14.85
N SER A 10 7.18 -4.95 13.56
CA SER A 10 8.41 -5.55 13.05
C SER A 10 9.61 -4.62 13.23
N LEU A 11 9.43 -3.32 13.05
CA LEU A 11 10.49 -2.33 13.30
C LEU A 11 10.90 -2.31 14.76
N VAL A 12 9.91 -2.25 15.66
CA VAL A 12 10.16 -2.27 17.13
C VAL A 12 10.78 -3.60 17.55
N ALA A 13 10.27 -4.72 17.03
CA ALA A 13 10.83 -6.04 17.32
C ALA A 13 12.29 -6.13 16.89
N ASN A 14 12.61 -5.70 15.66
CA ASN A 14 13.98 -5.70 15.16
C ASN A 14 14.90 -4.80 16.01
N ALA A 15 14.44 -3.61 16.40
CA ALA A 15 15.19 -2.71 17.26
C ALA A 15 15.47 -3.35 18.65
N VAL A 16 14.46 -3.95 19.29
CA VAL A 16 14.61 -4.62 20.57
C VAL A 16 15.57 -5.82 20.48
N LEU A 17 15.46 -6.63 19.42
CA LEU A 17 16.31 -7.80 19.21
C LEU A 17 17.77 -7.45 18.89
N SER A 18 18.04 -6.22 18.43
CA SER A 18 19.39 -5.71 18.19
C SER A 18 20.09 -5.17 19.45
N LEU A 19 19.35 -5.00 20.56
CA LEU A 19 19.93 -4.56 21.82
C LEU A 19 20.77 -5.66 22.48
N ASP A 20 21.77 -5.25 23.29
CA ASP A 20 22.48 -6.19 24.16
C ASP A 20 21.48 -6.86 25.13
N LYS A 21 21.51 -8.20 25.19
CA LYS A 21 20.60 -9.01 26.01
C LYS A 21 20.55 -8.62 27.48
N LYS A 22 21.56 -7.91 27.99
CA LYS A 22 21.55 -7.38 29.37
C LYS A 22 20.49 -6.29 29.61
N TYR A 23 20.01 -5.63 28.52
CA TYR A 23 18.99 -4.58 28.61
C TYR A 23 17.56 -5.09 28.37
N VAL A 24 17.40 -6.36 27.98
CA VAL A 24 16.10 -6.95 27.65
C VAL A 24 15.91 -8.24 28.46
N SER A 25 14.80 -8.36 29.18
CA SER A 25 14.53 -9.62 29.86
C SER A 25 14.36 -10.78 28.86
N PRO A 26 14.76 -12.03 29.23
CA PRO A 26 14.62 -13.18 28.39
C PRO A 26 13.18 -13.38 27.85
N GLU A 27 12.18 -13.15 28.69
CA GLU A 27 10.76 -13.27 28.35
C GLU A 27 10.38 -12.26 27.26
N VAL A 28 10.76 -10.99 27.41
CA VAL A 28 10.50 -9.93 26.42
C VAL A 28 11.23 -10.23 25.13
N TYR A 29 12.48 -10.65 25.19
CA TYR A 29 13.29 -10.99 24.01
C TYR A 29 12.62 -12.12 23.19
N GLU A 30 12.22 -13.22 23.81
CA GLU A 30 11.58 -14.33 23.13
C GLU A 30 10.21 -13.95 22.56
N LYS A 31 9.44 -13.10 23.24
CA LYS A 31 8.16 -12.59 22.73
C LYS A 31 8.35 -11.76 21.45
N PHE A 32 9.32 -10.84 21.42
CA PHE A 32 9.59 -10.06 20.19
C PHE A 32 10.12 -10.92 19.06
N LYS A 33 10.95 -11.93 19.36
CA LYS A 33 11.45 -12.89 18.38
C LYS A 33 10.31 -13.73 17.76
N GLN A 34 9.37 -14.22 18.57
CA GLN A 34 8.20 -14.93 18.07
C GLN A 34 7.32 -14.03 17.19
N ASN A 35 7.02 -12.81 17.63
CA ASN A 35 6.24 -11.87 16.85
C ASN A 35 6.91 -11.56 15.51
N LEU A 36 8.22 -11.29 15.50
CA LEU A 36 8.94 -11.04 14.25
C LEU A 36 8.88 -12.23 13.29
N SER A 37 8.99 -13.46 13.82
CA SER A 37 8.87 -14.67 13.00
C SER A 37 7.48 -14.81 12.37
N VAL A 38 6.42 -14.46 13.10
CA VAL A 38 5.04 -14.46 12.58
C VAL A 38 4.88 -13.39 11.49
N GLU A 39 5.36 -12.17 11.73
CA GLU A 39 5.31 -11.09 10.75
C GLU A 39 6.06 -11.44 9.45
N MET A 40 7.22 -12.08 9.55
CA MET A 40 7.96 -12.55 8.36
C MET A 40 7.19 -13.61 7.56
N LEU A 41 6.47 -14.52 8.23
CA LEU A 41 5.62 -15.51 7.56
C LEU A 41 4.41 -14.85 6.87
N ILE A 42 3.77 -13.90 7.54
CA ILE A 42 2.67 -13.10 6.98
C ILE A 42 3.16 -12.34 5.75
N ASP A 43 4.31 -11.67 5.86
CA ASP A 43 4.92 -10.92 4.75
C ASP A 43 5.24 -11.81 3.54
N GLY A 44 5.83 -12.97 3.78
CA GLY A 44 6.15 -13.93 2.73
C GLY A 44 4.90 -14.45 2.00
N ASN A 45 3.85 -14.80 2.76
CA ASN A 45 2.58 -15.25 2.19
C ASN A 45 1.88 -14.14 1.38
N LEU A 46 1.82 -12.92 1.94
CA LEU A 46 1.22 -11.77 1.28
C LEU A 46 1.95 -11.44 -0.03
N SER A 47 3.27 -11.44 -0.02
CA SER A 47 4.08 -11.20 -1.21
C SER A 47 3.86 -12.28 -2.28
N TYR A 48 3.83 -13.55 -1.89
CA TYR A 48 3.58 -14.69 -2.79
C TYR A 48 2.18 -14.62 -3.42
N GLU A 49 1.14 -14.43 -2.61
CA GLU A 49 -0.24 -14.37 -3.11
C GLU A 49 -0.46 -13.12 -3.99
N THR A 50 0.13 -11.96 -3.64
CA THR A 50 0.05 -10.76 -4.46
C THR A 50 0.68 -10.98 -5.83
N GLU A 51 1.89 -11.55 -5.90
CA GLU A 51 2.53 -11.85 -7.18
C GLU A 51 1.72 -12.84 -8.02
N LYS A 52 1.07 -13.81 -7.39
CA LYS A 52 0.17 -14.75 -8.06
C LYS A 52 -1.06 -14.06 -8.66
N ILE A 53 -1.66 -13.10 -7.93
CA ILE A 53 -2.77 -12.28 -8.42
C ILE A 53 -2.32 -11.45 -9.62
N LEU A 54 -1.19 -10.74 -9.51
CA LEU A 54 -0.69 -9.87 -10.57
C LEU A 54 -0.35 -10.65 -11.85
N LYS A 55 0.21 -11.86 -11.74
CA LYS A 55 0.44 -12.75 -12.89
C LYS A 55 -0.87 -13.19 -13.54
N ALA A 56 -1.85 -13.60 -12.74
CA ALA A 56 -3.16 -13.98 -13.25
C ALA A 56 -3.87 -12.80 -13.94
N PHE A 57 -3.71 -11.58 -13.42
CA PHE A 57 -4.22 -10.38 -14.08
C PHE A 57 -3.51 -10.12 -15.41
N ASP A 58 -2.19 -10.31 -15.48
CA ASP A 58 -1.44 -10.14 -16.72
C ASP A 58 -1.89 -11.15 -17.80
N GLU A 59 -2.04 -12.42 -17.42
CA GLU A 59 -2.54 -13.50 -18.30
C GLU A 59 -3.96 -13.22 -18.82
N ASN A 60 -4.81 -12.59 -18.01
CA ASN A 60 -6.18 -12.22 -18.35
C ASN A 60 -6.31 -10.81 -18.92
N LYS A 61 -5.19 -10.12 -19.20
CA LYS A 61 -5.14 -8.76 -19.78
C LYS A 61 -5.87 -7.72 -18.94
N ILE A 62 -5.85 -7.87 -17.61
CA ILE A 62 -6.48 -6.95 -16.65
C ILE A 62 -5.47 -5.85 -16.30
N LYS A 63 -5.77 -4.62 -16.73
CA LYS A 63 -4.96 -3.44 -16.37
C LYS A 63 -5.04 -3.17 -14.88
N ASN A 64 -3.89 -3.06 -14.22
CA ASN A 64 -3.82 -2.84 -12.79
C ASN A 64 -2.59 -2.04 -12.36
N ILE A 65 -2.69 -1.40 -11.18
CA ILE A 65 -1.58 -0.77 -10.47
C ILE A 65 -1.62 -1.26 -9.03
N PRO A 66 -0.66 -2.05 -8.56
CA PRO A 66 -0.50 -2.33 -7.13
C PRO A 66 -0.18 -1.03 -6.39
N LEU A 67 -0.93 -0.76 -5.30
CA LEU A 67 -0.87 0.52 -4.61
C LEU A 67 0.10 0.49 -3.41
N LYS A 68 -0.06 1.47 -2.53
CA LYS A 68 0.84 1.81 -1.41
C LYS A 68 1.39 0.63 -0.60
N GLY A 69 0.53 -0.35 -0.24
CA GLY A 69 0.93 -1.47 0.61
C GLY A 69 2.05 -2.29 -0.01
N TYR A 70 1.83 -2.73 -1.21
CA TYR A 70 2.78 -3.54 -1.97
C TYR A 70 4.01 -2.72 -2.42
N PHE A 71 3.80 -1.48 -2.92
CA PHE A 71 4.88 -0.63 -3.39
C PHE A 71 5.83 -0.26 -2.24
N MET A 72 5.29 0.29 -1.17
CA MET A 72 6.08 0.78 -0.03
C MET A 72 6.91 -0.30 0.67
N LYS A 73 6.50 -1.58 0.62
CA LYS A 73 7.31 -2.66 1.19
C LYS A 73 8.70 -2.77 0.57
N LYS A 74 8.83 -2.43 -0.71
CA LYS A 74 10.10 -2.46 -1.44
C LYS A 74 11.02 -1.31 -1.07
N GLU A 75 10.46 -0.21 -0.57
CA GLU A 75 11.19 0.97 -0.14
C GLU A 75 11.91 0.78 1.20
N TYR A 76 11.44 -0.14 2.03
CA TYR A 76 12.08 -0.45 3.30
C TYR A 76 13.28 -1.38 3.13
N PRO A 77 14.29 -1.33 4.03
CA PRO A 77 15.45 -2.22 4.00
C PRO A 77 15.11 -3.71 4.03
N ARG A 78 13.94 -4.04 4.58
CA ARG A 78 13.33 -5.37 4.57
C ARG A 78 11.83 -5.21 4.42
N SER A 79 11.19 -6.04 3.61
CA SER A 79 9.76 -5.97 3.33
C SER A 79 8.88 -6.16 4.58
N ASP A 80 9.30 -7.02 5.52
CA ASP A 80 8.62 -7.27 6.78
C ASP A 80 8.67 -6.10 7.77
N PHE A 81 9.49 -5.08 7.53
CA PHE A 81 9.49 -3.85 8.35
C PHE A 81 8.24 -3.00 8.15
N ARG A 82 7.51 -3.25 7.08
CA ARG A 82 6.23 -2.62 6.82
C ARG A 82 5.10 -3.64 6.86
N SER A 83 4.42 -3.73 8.00
CA SER A 83 3.22 -4.56 8.15
C SER A 83 2.11 -4.08 7.20
N VAL A 84 1.43 -5.03 6.57
CA VAL A 84 0.32 -4.79 5.64
C VAL A 84 -0.84 -5.70 6.03
N SER A 85 -2.02 -5.12 6.20
CA SER A 85 -3.27 -5.83 6.53
C SER A 85 -4.07 -6.25 5.30
N ASP A 86 -3.92 -5.49 4.23
CA ASP A 86 -4.70 -5.54 3.00
C ASP A 86 -3.81 -5.22 1.80
N VAL A 87 -4.16 -5.75 0.65
CA VAL A 87 -3.48 -5.44 -0.62
C VAL A 87 -4.41 -4.57 -1.45
N ASP A 88 -4.00 -3.32 -1.65
CA ASP A 88 -4.71 -2.37 -2.49
C ASP A 88 -4.23 -2.48 -3.93
N ILE A 89 -5.16 -2.56 -4.90
CA ILE A 89 -4.86 -2.61 -6.33
C ILE A 89 -5.86 -1.73 -7.10
N LEU A 90 -5.37 -0.73 -7.82
CA LEU A 90 -6.19 0.01 -8.80
C LEU A 90 -6.41 -0.83 -10.05
N PHE A 91 -7.61 -0.80 -10.60
CA PHE A 91 -7.96 -1.52 -11.82
C PHE A 91 -8.93 -0.75 -12.71
N ASP A 92 -9.04 -1.13 -14.00
CA ASP A 92 -10.08 -0.58 -14.87
C ASP A 92 -11.45 -1.16 -14.52
N ARG A 93 -12.37 -0.33 -14.02
CA ARG A 93 -13.74 -0.72 -13.63
C ARG A 93 -14.48 -1.49 -14.72
N LYS A 94 -14.19 -1.23 -15.99
CA LYS A 94 -14.78 -1.96 -17.12
C LYS A 94 -14.41 -3.44 -17.13
N GLN A 95 -13.38 -3.84 -16.37
CA GLN A 95 -12.90 -5.22 -16.26
C GLN A 95 -13.38 -5.92 -14.98
N ALA A 96 -14.36 -5.35 -14.22
CA ALA A 96 -14.81 -5.86 -12.92
C ALA A 96 -15.24 -7.35 -12.98
N ASP A 97 -15.97 -7.76 -14.02
CA ASP A 97 -16.39 -9.17 -14.16
C ASP A 97 -15.19 -10.11 -14.37
N SER A 98 -14.18 -9.65 -15.15
CA SER A 98 -12.93 -10.40 -15.33
C SER A 98 -12.14 -10.51 -14.03
N VAL A 99 -12.09 -9.44 -13.24
CA VAL A 99 -11.47 -9.43 -11.90
C VAL A 99 -12.16 -10.43 -10.98
N LYS A 100 -13.49 -10.37 -10.87
CA LYS A 100 -14.28 -11.31 -10.04
C LYS A 100 -14.04 -12.77 -10.46
N LYS A 101 -13.98 -13.04 -11.76
CA LYS A 101 -13.69 -14.37 -12.30
C LYS A 101 -12.28 -14.86 -11.88
N VAL A 102 -11.25 -14.06 -12.10
CA VAL A 102 -9.86 -14.41 -11.73
C VAL A 102 -9.73 -14.66 -10.23
N PHE A 103 -10.31 -13.82 -9.38
CA PHE A 103 -10.29 -14.05 -7.94
C PHE A 103 -10.99 -15.35 -7.55
N SER A 104 -12.14 -15.67 -8.16
CA SER A 104 -12.83 -16.96 -7.92
C SER A 104 -11.94 -18.15 -8.31
N GLU A 105 -11.24 -18.10 -9.45
CA GLU A 105 -10.32 -19.13 -9.92
C GLU A 105 -9.09 -19.28 -9.00
N LEU A 106 -8.65 -18.20 -8.36
CA LEU A 106 -7.57 -18.19 -7.35
C LEU A 106 -8.04 -18.61 -5.95
N GLY A 107 -9.34 -18.89 -5.77
CA GLY A 107 -9.93 -19.33 -4.51
C GLY A 107 -10.21 -18.20 -3.52
N TYR A 108 -10.39 -16.97 -4.01
CA TYR A 108 -10.86 -15.84 -3.21
C TYR A 108 -12.39 -15.78 -3.19
N THR A 109 -12.94 -15.35 -2.08
CA THR A 109 -14.36 -15.06 -1.91
C THR A 109 -14.60 -13.57 -2.11
N PHE A 110 -15.51 -13.20 -3.00
CA PHE A 110 -16.02 -11.85 -3.12
C PHE A 110 -16.91 -11.54 -1.91
N LEU A 111 -16.65 -10.45 -1.21
CA LEU A 111 -17.39 -10.07 -0.01
C LEU A 111 -18.49 -9.06 -0.35
N ASN A 112 -18.09 -7.93 -0.87
CA ASN A 112 -19.00 -6.81 -1.22
C ASN A 112 -18.33 -5.85 -2.20
N GLU A 113 -19.15 -4.99 -2.75
CA GLU A 113 -18.78 -3.83 -3.54
C GLU A 113 -19.37 -2.60 -2.88
N ASP A 114 -18.60 -1.57 -2.68
CA ASP A 114 -19.06 -0.23 -2.34
C ASP A 114 -18.72 0.75 -3.50
N ASP A 115 -18.92 2.04 -3.31
CA ASP A 115 -18.89 3.02 -4.41
C ASP A 115 -17.69 2.92 -5.35
N ASN A 116 -16.50 2.63 -4.82
CA ASN A 116 -15.26 2.61 -5.57
C ASN A 116 -14.38 1.37 -5.32
N GLN A 117 -14.80 0.47 -4.44
CA GLN A 117 -13.96 -0.64 -3.98
C GLN A 117 -14.70 -1.97 -4.07
N TYR A 118 -13.95 -3.02 -4.39
CA TYR A 118 -14.38 -4.40 -4.43
C TYR A 118 -13.53 -5.18 -3.45
N HIS A 119 -14.18 -5.82 -2.47
CA HIS A 119 -13.50 -6.51 -1.39
C HIS A 119 -13.49 -8.01 -1.62
N PHE A 120 -12.30 -8.60 -1.52
CA PHE A 120 -12.09 -10.04 -1.63
C PHE A 120 -11.30 -10.56 -0.44
N GLU A 121 -11.62 -11.77 0.01
CA GLU A 121 -10.85 -12.46 1.04
C GLU A 121 -10.44 -13.86 0.63
N LYS A 122 -9.30 -14.33 1.15
CA LYS A 122 -8.89 -15.73 1.12
C LYS A 122 -8.31 -16.10 2.47
N LYS A 123 -9.00 -16.98 3.17
CA LYS A 123 -8.53 -17.44 4.48
C LYS A 123 -7.16 -18.15 4.37
N PRO A 124 -6.28 -18.03 5.39
CA PRO A 124 -6.59 -17.42 6.70
C PRO A 124 -6.34 -15.91 6.79
N MET A 125 -5.66 -15.24 5.84
CA MET A 125 -5.16 -13.87 6.11
C MET A 125 -5.06 -12.94 4.90
N MET A 126 -5.63 -13.29 3.75
CA MET A 126 -5.54 -12.43 2.56
C MET A 126 -6.81 -11.60 2.43
N ASN A 127 -6.65 -10.27 2.50
CA ASN A 127 -7.67 -9.28 2.21
C ASN A 127 -7.19 -8.43 1.04
N ILE A 128 -8.03 -8.29 0.01
CA ILE A 128 -7.72 -7.53 -1.19
C ILE A 128 -8.78 -6.47 -1.39
N GLU A 129 -8.33 -5.24 -1.61
CA GLU A 129 -9.18 -4.10 -1.97
C GLU A 129 -8.84 -3.67 -3.40
N MET A 130 -9.79 -3.94 -4.31
CA MET A 130 -9.68 -3.52 -5.70
C MET A 130 -10.33 -2.15 -5.87
N HIS A 131 -9.54 -1.14 -6.16
CA HIS A 131 -9.99 0.24 -6.31
C HIS A 131 -10.33 0.54 -7.77
N ALA A 132 -11.56 1.01 -8.04
CA ALA A 132 -11.94 1.51 -9.37
C ALA A 132 -11.43 2.94 -9.60
N THR A 133 -11.27 3.72 -8.52
CA THR A 133 -10.67 5.05 -8.50
C THR A 133 -9.84 5.21 -7.22
N LEU A 134 -8.85 6.08 -7.24
CA LEU A 134 -7.99 6.34 -6.07
C LEU A 134 -8.64 7.27 -5.04
N VAL A 135 -9.57 8.11 -5.49
CA VAL A 135 -10.32 9.09 -4.72
C VAL A 135 -11.70 9.25 -5.32
N HIS A 136 -12.67 9.76 -4.57
CA HIS A 136 -14.00 10.02 -5.09
C HIS A 136 -14.03 11.22 -6.05
N GLU A 137 -14.93 11.21 -7.02
CA GLU A 137 -15.05 12.26 -8.06
C GLU A 137 -15.35 13.65 -7.49
N ASN A 138 -15.96 13.72 -6.32
CA ASN A 138 -16.26 14.97 -5.62
C ASN A 138 -15.12 15.49 -4.73
N GLU A 139 -14.00 14.78 -4.66
CA GLU A 139 -12.82 15.24 -3.93
C GLU A 139 -12.00 16.21 -4.79
N GLU A 140 -11.46 17.25 -4.16
CA GLU A 140 -10.59 18.24 -4.84
C GLU A 140 -9.32 17.63 -5.43
N SER A 141 -8.84 16.54 -4.84
CA SER A 141 -7.70 15.76 -5.32
C SER A 141 -8.00 14.88 -6.55
N TYR A 142 -9.27 14.74 -6.94
CA TYR A 142 -9.65 13.88 -8.07
C TYR A 142 -8.93 14.21 -9.38
N PRO A 143 -8.82 15.47 -9.82
CA PRO A 143 -8.13 15.80 -11.06
C PRO A 143 -6.65 15.40 -11.10
N LEU A 144 -6.01 15.27 -9.92
CA LEU A 144 -4.61 14.88 -9.80
C LEU A 144 -4.41 13.37 -9.97
N LEU A 145 -5.37 12.58 -9.51
CA LEU A 145 -5.28 11.14 -9.35
C LEU A 145 -6.16 10.35 -10.33
N VAL A 146 -6.93 11.05 -11.16
CA VAL A 146 -7.72 10.43 -12.23
C VAL A 146 -6.81 9.94 -13.37
N ASN A 147 -7.24 8.90 -14.09
CA ASN A 147 -6.56 8.32 -15.25
C ASN A 147 -5.14 7.78 -14.97
N GLN A 148 -4.85 7.35 -13.75
CA GLN A 148 -3.53 6.80 -13.42
C GLN A 148 -3.16 5.57 -14.25
N LEU A 149 -4.12 4.71 -14.64
CA LEU A 149 -3.88 3.57 -15.52
C LEU A 149 -3.32 3.94 -16.91
N ASP A 150 -3.61 5.17 -17.39
CA ASP A 150 -3.12 5.64 -18.69
C ASP A 150 -1.83 6.48 -18.56
N ARG A 151 -1.55 7.04 -17.37
CA ARG A 151 -0.37 7.87 -17.09
C ARG A 151 0.82 7.09 -16.56
N SER A 152 0.56 5.91 -16.02
CA SER A 152 1.55 5.04 -15.37
C SER A 152 2.38 4.26 -16.38
N THR A 153 3.58 3.87 -15.99
CA THR A 153 4.48 3.05 -16.80
C THR A 153 4.29 1.57 -16.54
N LYS A 154 4.62 0.73 -17.51
CA LYS A 154 4.55 -0.73 -17.32
C LYS A 154 5.62 -1.17 -16.33
N ARG A 155 5.24 -2.06 -15.44
CA ARG A 155 6.17 -2.74 -14.54
C ARG A 155 7.00 -3.77 -15.31
N ASP A 156 8.25 -3.91 -14.92
CA ASP A 156 9.15 -4.92 -15.50
C ASP A 156 8.57 -6.33 -15.35
N GLY A 157 8.58 -7.06 -16.49
CA GLY A 157 8.08 -8.44 -16.55
C GLY A 157 6.55 -8.57 -16.69
N TYR A 158 5.82 -7.44 -16.82
CA TYR A 158 4.37 -7.43 -17.00
C TYR A 158 3.93 -6.67 -18.26
N SER A 159 2.82 -7.10 -18.84
CA SER A 159 2.18 -6.44 -19.99
C SER A 159 1.00 -5.55 -19.59
N TYR A 160 0.33 -5.89 -18.50
CA TYR A 160 -0.90 -5.25 -18.02
C TYR A 160 -0.84 -4.78 -16.55
N SER A 161 0.30 -4.91 -15.88
CA SER A 161 0.55 -4.28 -14.59
C SER A 161 1.42 -3.04 -14.74
N TYR A 162 1.04 -1.98 -14.05
CA TYR A 162 1.64 -0.64 -14.19
C TYR A 162 2.11 -0.12 -12.83
N GLU A 163 2.93 0.91 -12.85
CA GLU A 163 3.37 1.65 -11.65
C GLU A 163 3.31 3.15 -11.92
N MET A 164 2.92 3.92 -10.92
CA MET A 164 2.92 5.37 -10.96
C MET A 164 4.35 5.91 -11.04
N ASN A 165 4.54 7.09 -11.62
CA ASN A 165 5.78 7.83 -11.39
C ASN A 165 5.88 8.24 -9.92
N HIS A 166 7.07 8.67 -9.48
CA HIS A 166 7.34 8.95 -8.08
C HIS A 166 6.50 10.13 -7.54
N GLU A 167 6.27 11.16 -8.35
CA GLU A 167 5.47 12.33 -7.98
C GLU A 167 4.00 11.96 -7.79
N ASP A 168 3.38 11.26 -8.75
CA ASP A 168 1.99 10.84 -8.68
C ASP A 168 1.77 9.88 -7.49
N PHE A 169 2.73 8.97 -7.24
CA PHE A 169 2.67 8.08 -6.07
C PHE A 169 2.79 8.87 -4.76
N TYR A 170 3.69 9.86 -4.69
CA TYR A 170 3.84 10.69 -3.51
C TYR A 170 2.58 11.52 -3.23
N ILE A 171 2.00 12.14 -4.27
CA ILE A 171 0.72 12.86 -4.18
C ILE A 171 -0.39 11.93 -3.68
N TYR A 172 -0.52 10.73 -4.27
CA TYR A 172 -1.49 9.73 -3.82
C TYR A 172 -1.31 9.39 -2.34
N MET A 173 -0.08 9.15 -1.91
CA MET A 173 0.22 8.83 -0.51
C MET A 173 -0.17 9.98 0.44
N LEU A 174 0.10 11.25 0.06
CA LEU A 174 -0.26 12.43 0.85
C LEU A 174 -1.79 12.59 0.95
N VAL A 175 -2.51 12.45 -0.17
CA VAL A 175 -3.98 12.54 -0.20
C VAL A 175 -4.58 11.43 0.67
N HIS A 176 -4.13 10.20 0.50
CA HIS A 176 -4.58 9.07 1.31
C HIS A 176 -4.34 9.30 2.81
N ASN A 177 -3.15 9.76 3.19
CA ASN A 177 -2.80 10.08 4.58
C ASN A 177 -3.68 11.22 5.14
N SER A 178 -3.96 12.25 4.33
CA SER A 178 -4.85 13.35 4.71
C SER A 178 -6.28 12.87 4.99
N ASN A 179 -6.81 11.98 4.15
CA ASN A 179 -8.14 11.42 4.34
C ASN A 179 -8.22 10.61 5.65
N HIS A 180 -7.24 9.79 5.93
CA HIS A 180 -7.16 9.06 7.21
C HIS A 180 -7.07 10.00 8.41
N PHE A 181 -6.26 11.06 8.32
CA PHE A 181 -6.11 12.03 9.40
C PHE A 181 -7.43 12.72 9.76
N ARG A 182 -8.24 13.05 8.74
CA ARG A 182 -9.57 13.69 8.93
C ARG A 182 -10.57 12.77 9.62
N ILE A 183 -10.51 11.45 9.39
CA ILE A 183 -11.51 10.49 9.87
C ILE A 183 -11.16 9.94 11.26
N GLY A 184 -9.94 9.56 11.49
CA GLY A 184 -9.57 8.81 12.70
C GLY A 184 -8.16 9.06 13.23
N GLY A 185 -7.43 9.99 12.63
CA GLY A 185 -6.04 10.25 12.95
C GLY A 185 -5.07 9.41 12.11
N MET A 186 -3.80 9.80 12.15
CA MET A 186 -2.73 9.19 11.36
C MET A 186 -1.79 8.37 12.25
N GLY A 187 -1.61 7.09 11.91
CA GLY A 187 -0.66 6.22 12.60
C GLY A 187 0.80 6.55 12.27
N ALA A 188 1.72 6.19 13.15
CA ALA A 188 3.17 6.44 12.95
C ALA A 188 3.70 5.83 11.66
N ARG A 189 3.13 4.70 11.19
CA ARG A 189 3.50 4.08 9.91
C ARG A 189 3.34 5.01 8.72
N MET A 190 2.27 5.81 8.65
CA MET A 190 2.02 6.71 7.52
C MET A 190 3.06 7.82 7.42
N VAL A 191 3.50 8.36 8.58
CA VAL A 191 4.60 9.33 8.62
C VAL A 191 5.91 8.68 8.20
N LEU A 192 6.14 7.45 8.66
CA LEU A 192 7.35 6.70 8.34
C LEU A 192 7.40 6.32 6.85
N ASP A 193 6.28 5.91 6.24
CA ASP A 193 6.18 5.65 4.81
C ASP A 193 6.59 6.89 4.01
N SER A 194 6.06 8.08 4.36
CA SER A 194 6.44 9.34 3.71
C SER A 194 7.94 9.67 3.87
N TYR A 195 8.49 9.45 5.06
CA TYR A 195 9.91 9.65 5.32
C TYR A 195 10.79 8.69 4.50
N VAL A 196 10.46 7.40 4.50
CA VAL A 196 11.23 6.37 3.78
C VAL A 196 11.19 6.64 2.28
N PHE A 197 10.03 6.96 1.72
CA PHE A 197 9.88 7.31 0.32
C PHE A 197 10.73 8.52 -0.07
N LEU A 198 10.60 9.63 0.66
CA LEU A 198 11.41 10.83 0.40
C LEU A 198 12.90 10.58 0.54
N LYS A 199 13.32 9.81 1.55
CA LYS A 199 14.74 9.46 1.73
C LYS A 199 15.32 8.71 0.54
N ASN A 200 14.54 7.84 -0.09
CA ASN A 200 14.99 7.03 -1.22
C ASN A 200 14.94 7.80 -2.55
N HIS A 201 13.94 8.68 -2.75
CA HIS A 201 13.64 9.30 -4.04
C HIS A 201 13.80 10.82 -4.10
N GLN A 202 14.23 11.49 -3.02
CA GLN A 202 14.31 12.96 -2.94
C GLN A 202 15.12 13.61 -4.07
N SER A 203 16.11 12.93 -4.65
CA SER A 203 16.93 13.45 -5.75
C SER A 203 16.29 13.27 -7.13
N GLU A 204 15.21 12.50 -7.22
CA GLU A 204 14.53 12.15 -8.46
C GLU A 204 13.22 12.93 -8.64
N LEU A 205 12.67 13.48 -7.52
CA LEU A 205 11.39 14.19 -7.50
C LEU A 205 11.48 15.58 -8.14
N ASP A 206 10.51 15.88 -8.99
CA ASP A 206 10.26 17.23 -9.49
C ASP A 206 9.52 18.08 -8.43
N TYR A 207 10.29 18.82 -7.64
CA TYR A 207 9.73 19.67 -6.57
C TYR A 207 8.94 20.87 -7.10
N ASP A 208 9.22 21.36 -8.30
CA ASP A 208 8.45 22.44 -8.90
C ASP A 208 7.05 21.96 -9.25
N TYR A 209 6.93 20.74 -9.80
CA TYR A 209 5.66 20.10 -10.04
C TYR A 209 4.91 19.85 -8.72
N LEU A 210 5.55 19.25 -7.71
CA LEU A 210 4.93 18.98 -6.41
C LEU A 210 4.45 20.26 -5.71
N ASN A 211 5.21 21.34 -5.79
CA ASN A 211 4.83 22.64 -5.25
C ASN A 211 3.63 23.23 -5.99
N ALA A 212 3.63 23.18 -7.33
CA ALA A 212 2.51 23.67 -8.13
C ALA A 212 1.20 22.95 -7.77
N VAL A 213 1.25 21.60 -7.67
CA VAL A 213 0.12 20.76 -7.25
C VAL A 213 -0.33 21.12 -5.82
N SER A 214 0.60 21.23 -4.87
CA SER A 214 0.29 21.59 -3.48
C SER A 214 -0.39 22.95 -3.37
N TYR A 215 0.05 23.92 -4.16
CA TYR A 215 -0.50 25.29 -4.14
C TYR A 215 -1.92 25.35 -4.69
N THR A 216 -2.18 24.61 -5.76
CA THR A 216 -3.48 24.66 -6.47
C THR A 216 -4.56 23.77 -5.86
N HIS A 217 -4.20 22.68 -5.21
CA HIS A 217 -5.15 21.67 -4.80
C HIS A 217 -5.12 21.27 -3.32
N LEU A 218 -4.03 21.52 -2.59
CA LEU A 218 -3.92 21.13 -1.18
C LEU A 218 -4.02 22.31 -0.19
N ARG A 219 -3.84 23.55 -0.66
CA ARG A 219 -3.92 24.77 0.16
C ARG A 219 -5.19 25.60 -0.02
N ALA A 220 -6.13 25.17 -0.85
CA ALA A 220 -7.35 25.93 -1.13
C ALA A 220 -8.26 26.17 0.09
N HIS A 221 -7.90 25.67 1.28
CA HIS A 221 -8.69 25.77 2.51
C HIS A 221 -8.13 26.75 3.56
N GLU A 222 -7.12 27.56 3.25
CA GLU A 222 -6.57 28.55 4.21
C GLU A 222 -7.21 29.94 4.10
N THR A 223 -8.39 30.09 3.46
CA THR A 223 -9.14 31.34 3.41
C THR A 223 -10.50 31.23 4.08
#